data_020ef7ba1b5e55f117ef7b59cd1d0632
#
_entry.id   020ef7ba1b5e55f117ef7b59cd1d0632
#
_cell.length_a   1.000
_cell.length_b   1.000
_cell.length_c   1.000
_cell.angle_alpha   90.00
_cell.angle_beta   90.00
_cell.angle_gamma   90.00
#
_symmetry.space_group_name_H-M   'P 1'
#
loop_
_entity.id
_entity.type
_entity.pdbx_description
1 polymer ?
#
loop_
_entity_poly.entity_id
_entity_poly.type
_entity_poly.pdbx_seq_one_letter_code
_entity_poly.pdbx_strand_id
1 'polypeptide(L)'
;MATMTRMELWPNREVDDVQAVIRAVYKHVLGNPHVMESERLTSAESQLADGSLSVREFVRAVGKSEFYRNRYFQKCAPYRFTELNFMHFLGRPPESKAEVSAHIVRCVAEGYDAEIDSYVDSDEYQSTFGENIVPYNRSLSEDGKSQVAYNRLIAIDRGPAQVSSSVKSSQLVYSVATNSTSKTTASKVSLGGSGEANKKMFKIVVTGAKFTGPRRVSTTEYIVRGDRMTPQIQRINRTSGKIVSITEIV
;
A
#
# COMPACT_ATOMS: atom_id res chain seq x y z
N MET A 1 -4.13 1.77 12.01
CA MET A 1 -4.12 2.84 11.00
C MET A 1 -4.27 4.17 11.71
N ALA A 2 -3.39 5.13 11.43
CA ALA A 2 -3.55 6.46 11.99
C ALA A 2 -4.82 7.07 11.38
N THR A 3 -5.77 7.45 12.20
CA THR A 3 -6.88 8.31 11.82
C THR A 3 -6.26 9.57 11.22
N MET A 4 -6.44 9.78 9.91
CA MET A 4 -6.00 11.03 9.30
C MET A 4 -6.85 12.14 9.90
N THR A 5 -6.23 12.97 10.70
CA THR A 5 -6.90 14.14 11.28
C THR A 5 -7.19 15.10 10.13
N ARG A 6 -8.45 15.47 9.95
CA ARG A 6 -8.87 16.52 9.03
C ARG A 6 -8.13 17.80 9.41
N MET A 7 -7.33 18.33 8.49
CA MET A 7 -6.63 19.59 8.68
C MET A 7 -7.30 20.69 7.85
N GLU A 8 -7.61 21.79 8.51
CA GLU A 8 -8.26 22.95 7.93
C GLU A 8 -7.47 24.20 8.30
N LEU A 9 -7.27 25.08 7.34
CA LEU A 9 -6.64 26.38 7.60
C LEU A 9 -7.71 27.38 8.04
N TRP A 10 -7.63 27.81 9.29
CA TRP A 10 -8.53 28.80 9.85
C TRP A 10 -8.19 30.23 9.45
N PRO A 11 -9.16 31.17 9.48
CA PRO A 11 -8.92 32.56 9.04
C PRO A 11 -7.85 33.32 9.82
N ASN A 12 -7.58 32.93 11.08
CA ASN A 12 -6.56 33.56 11.93
C ASN A 12 -5.10 33.31 11.44
N ARG A 13 -4.88 32.26 10.63
CA ARG A 13 -3.61 31.94 9.96
C ARG A 13 -2.38 32.08 10.84
N GLU A 14 -2.38 31.42 12.00
CA GLU A 14 -1.17 31.34 12.82
C GLU A 14 -0.04 30.68 12.02
N VAL A 15 1.18 31.16 12.23
CA VAL A 15 2.36 30.68 11.48
C VAL A 15 2.53 29.16 11.60
N ASP A 16 2.31 28.63 12.79
CA ASP A 16 2.43 27.18 13.05
C ASP A 16 1.34 26.37 12.33
N ASP A 17 0.11 26.91 12.26
CA ASP A 17 -1.01 26.27 11.53
C ASP A 17 -0.74 26.25 10.04
N VAL A 18 -0.28 27.37 9.48
CA VAL A 18 0.09 27.48 8.05
C VAL A 18 1.19 26.46 7.72
N GLN A 19 2.22 26.39 8.54
CA GLN A 19 3.31 25.43 8.34
C GLN A 19 2.85 23.97 8.49
N ALA A 20 1.91 23.71 9.39
CA ALA A 20 1.33 22.38 9.53
C ALA A 20 0.50 21.99 8.29
N VAL A 21 -0.30 22.91 7.76
CA VAL A 21 -1.08 22.73 6.52
C VAL A 21 -0.16 22.52 5.32
N ILE A 22 0.88 23.31 5.14
CA ILE A 22 1.88 23.15 4.05
C ILE A 22 2.49 21.74 4.11
N ARG A 23 2.96 21.32 5.28
CA ARG A 23 3.52 19.96 5.46
C ARG A 23 2.49 18.87 5.15
N ALA A 24 1.24 19.07 5.57
CA ALA A 24 0.17 18.11 5.32
C ALA A 24 -0.17 17.97 3.84
N VAL A 25 -0.24 19.11 3.10
CA VAL A 25 -0.46 19.11 1.64
C VAL A 25 0.67 18.38 0.93
N TYR A 26 1.93 18.73 1.21
CA TYR A 26 3.06 18.03 0.60
C TYR A 26 3.04 16.53 0.92
N LYS A 27 2.79 16.18 2.17
CA LYS A 27 2.72 14.77 2.58
C LYS A 27 1.64 14.00 1.84
N HIS A 28 0.45 14.58 1.70
CA HIS A 28 -0.68 13.90 1.06
C HIS A 28 -0.56 13.87 -0.47
N VAL A 29 -0.36 15.04 -1.09
CA VAL A 29 -0.34 15.18 -2.55
C VAL A 29 0.90 14.54 -3.17
N LEU A 30 2.06 14.65 -2.53
CA LEU A 30 3.30 14.06 -3.05
C LEU A 30 3.54 12.62 -2.58
N GLY A 31 2.65 12.03 -1.77
CA GLY A 31 2.79 10.66 -1.29
C GLY A 31 3.91 10.47 -0.27
N ASN A 32 4.09 11.44 0.63
CA ASN A 32 5.05 11.42 1.73
C ASN A 32 6.53 11.23 1.29
N PRO A 33 7.02 11.88 0.23
CA PRO A 33 8.43 11.85 -0.11
C PRO A 33 9.22 12.76 0.82
N HIS A 34 10.54 12.61 0.81
CA HIS A 34 11.42 13.66 1.27
C HIS A 34 11.45 14.77 0.20
N VAL A 35 11.00 15.96 0.56
CA VAL A 35 11.02 17.15 -0.30
C VAL A 35 12.21 17.99 0.07
N MET A 36 13.09 18.26 -0.89
CA MET A 36 14.25 19.12 -0.68
C MET A 36 13.84 20.58 -0.67
N GLU A 37 14.62 21.44 -0.04
CA GLU A 37 14.33 22.89 0.02
C GLU A 37 14.20 23.51 -1.39
N SER A 38 15.00 23.05 -2.33
CA SER A 38 14.93 23.49 -3.74
C SER A 38 13.67 23.03 -4.49
N GLU A 39 12.97 22.05 -3.96
CA GLU A 39 11.75 21.48 -4.56
C GLU A 39 10.47 22.08 -3.98
N ARG A 40 10.59 22.87 -2.92
CA ARG A 40 9.48 23.55 -2.29
C ARG A 40 8.99 24.72 -3.15
N LEU A 41 7.68 24.94 -3.11
CA LEU A 41 7.01 26.04 -3.82
C LEU A 41 6.98 27.30 -2.93
N THR A 42 8.15 27.85 -2.62
CA THR A 42 8.30 28.96 -1.64
C THR A 42 7.40 30.16 -1.94
N SER A 43 7.19 30.50 -3.21
CA SER A 43 6.27 31.59 -3.61
C SER A 43 4.81 31.26 -3.26
N ALA A 44 4.35 30.04 -3.55
CA ALA A 44 2.99 29.61 -3.23
C ALA A 44 2.78 29.45 -1.71
N GLU A 45 3.81 29.00 -0.99
CA GLU A 45 3.79 28.94 0.47
C GLU A 45 3.65 30.32 1.10
N SER A 46 4.37 31.32 0.58
CA SER A 46 4.26 32.70 1.03
C SER A 46 2.86 33.28 0.75
N GLN A 47 2.31 33.04 -0.44
CA GLN A 47 0.96 33.45 -0.79
C GLN A 47 -0.12 32.77 0.08
N LEU A 48 0.08 31.51 0.46
CA LEU A 48 -0.81 30.82 1.39
C LEU A 48 -0.73 31.46 2.78
N ALA A 49 0.47 31.83 3.24
CA ALA A 49 0.67 32.51 4.53
C ALA A 49 0.04 33.91 4.55
N ASP A 50 0.20 34.68 3.48
CA ASP A 50 -0.37 36.03 3.34
C ASP A 50 -1.89 36.03 3.15
N GLY A 51 -2.47 34.88 2.80
CA GLY A 51 -3.91 34.77 2.56
C GLY A 51 -4.35 35.10 1.15
N SER A 52 -3.44 35.39 0.24
CA SER A 52 -3.76 35.61 -1.18
C SER A 52 -4.02 34.31 -1.96
N LEU A 53 -3.66 33.16 -1.39
CA LEU A 53 -3.90 31.83 -1.93
C LEU A 53 -4.73 31.00 -0.96
N SER A 54 -5.70 30.24 -1.46
CA SER A 54 -6.44 29.23 -0.65
C SER A 54 -5.66 27.92 -0.57
N VAL A 55 -6.05 27.03 0.36
CA VAL A 55 -5.46 25.68 0.42
C VAL A 55 -5.75 24.92 -0.87
N ARG A 56 -6.94 25.09 -1.47
CA ARG A 56 -7.30 24.50 -2.77
C ARG A 56 -6.32 24.91 -3.87
N GLU A 57 -6.05 26.21 -3.98
CA GLU A 57 -5.11 26.72 -4.98
C GLU A 57 -3.67 26.29 -4.70
N PHE A 58 -3.29 26.15 -3.43
CA PHE A 58 -1.99 25.61 -3.06
C PHE A 58 -1.87 24.13 -3.46
N VAL A 59 -2.92 23.33 -3.26
CA VAL A 59 -2.98 21.92 -3.74
C VAL A 59 -2.85 21.87 -5.25
N ARG A 60 -3.52 22.77 -5.98
CA ARG A 60 -3.39 22.92 -7.45
C ARG A 60 -1.94 23.22 -7.84
N ALA A 61 -1.31 24.18 -7.18
CA ALA A 61 0.08 24.55 -7.45
C ALA A 61 1.03 23.37 -7.21
N VAL A 62 0.84 22.62 -6.14
CA VAL A 62 1.63 21.40 -5.86
C VAL A 62 1.38 20.32 -6.92
N GLY A 63 0.13 20.11 -7.34
CA GLY A 63 -0.21 19.17 -8.40
C GLY A 63 0.38 19.54 -9.76
N LYS A 64 0.49 20.82 -10.08
CA LYS A 64 1.10 21.32 -11.32
C LYS A 64 2.62 21.50 -11.23
N SER A 65 3.22 21.27 -10.06
CA SER A 65 4.65 21.39 -9.86
C SER A 65 5.44 20.41 -10.73
N GLU A 66 6.65 20.82 -11.08
CA GLU A 66 7.58 19.94 -11.80
C GLU A 66 7.92 18.67 -11.00
N PHE A 67 7.96 18.79 -9.67
CA PHE A 67 8.18 17.65 -8.79
C PHE A 67 7.09 16.58 -8.95
N TYR A 68 5.80 16.96 -8.92
CA TYR A 68 4.68 16.04 -9.10
C TYR A 68 4.69 15.44 -10.51
N ARG A 69 4.91 16.26 -11.53
CA ARG A 69 4.98 15.85 -12.93
C ARG A 69 6.10 14.85 -13.19
N ASN A 70 7.31 15.12 -12.70
CA ASN A 70 8.45 14.22 -12.86
C ASN A 70 8.31 12.92 -12.09
N ARG A 71 7.62 12.98 -10.93
CA ARG A 71 7.46 11.82 -10.06
C ARG A 71 6.37 10.87 -10.56
N TYR A 72 5.22 11.40 -10.97
CA TYR A 72 4.05 10.60 -11.28
C TYR A 72 3.70 10.55 -12.77
N PHE A 73 3.59 11.70 -13.42
CA PHE A 73 3.18 11.74 -14.83
C PHE A 73 4.21 11.09 -15.75
N GLN A 74 5.47 11.44 -15.62
CA GLN A 74 6.51 10.92 -16.50
C GLN A 74 6.93 9.47 -16.21
N LYS A 75 6.77 9.02 -14.97
CA LYS A 75 7.27 7.70 -14.54
C LYS A 75 6.22 6.61 -14.48
N CYS A 76 4.94 6.95 -14.37
CA CYS A 76 3.86 6.00 -14.24
C CYS A 76 3.14 5.75 -15.57
N ALA A 77 2.56 4.56 -15.71
CA ALA A 77 1.61 4.30 -16.79
C ALA A 77 0.36 5.20 -16.63
N PRO A 78 -0.33 5.59 -17.73
CA PRO A 78 -1.48 6.50 -17.65
C PRO A 78 -2.55 6.06 -16.65
N TYR A 79 -2.90 4.79 -16.63
CA TYR A 79 -3.86 4.26 -15.65
C TYR A 79 -3.38 4.44 -14.21
N ARG A 80 -2.09 4.20 -13.95
CA ARG A 80 -1.51 4.40 -12.61
C ARG A 80 -1.48 5.85 -12.20
N PHE A 81 -1.15 6.74 -13.11
CA PHE A 81 -1.19 8.18 -12.89
C PHE A 81 -2.60 8.64 -12.48
N THR A 82 -3.63 8.22 -13.23
CA THR A 82 -5.02 8.52 -12.91
C THR A 82 -5.43 7.96 -11.54
N GLU A 83 -5.09 6.70 -11.23
CA GLU A 83 -5.34 6.10 -9.91
C GLU A 83 -4.76 6.94 -8.77
N LEU A 84 -3.52 7.43 -8.94
CA LEU A 84 -2.85 8.25 -7.95
C LEU A 84 -3.47 9.66 -7.83
N ASN A 85 -3.89 10.26 -8.93
CA ASN A 85 -4.58 11.55 -8.92
C ASN A 85 -5.89 11.48 -8.11
N PHE A 86 -6.70 10.44 -8.31
CA PHE A 86 -7.90 10.22 -7.51
C PHE A 86 -7.60 10.14 -6.01
N MET A 87 -6.54 9.45 -5.64
CA MET A 87 -6.13 9.35 -4.23
C MET A 87 -5.59 10.69 -3.69
N HIS A 88 -4.73 11.36 -4.44
CA HIS A 88 -4.04 12.57 -3.98
C HIS A 88 -4.96 13.80 -3.93
N PHE A 89 -5.88 13.95 -4.89
CA PHE A 89 -6.75 15.11 -4.96
C PHE A 89 -8.13 14.85 -4.37
N LEU A 90 -8.73 13.68 -4.64
CA LEU A 90 -10.08 13.36 -4.16
C LEU A 90 -10.12 12.45 -2.93
N GLY A 91 -8.98 11.91 -2.50
CA GLY A 91 -8.88 11.04 -1.33
C GLY A 91 -9.62 9.70 -1.46
N ARG A 92 -9.97 9.29 -2.67
CA ARG A 92 -10.66 8.03 -2.98
C ARG A 92 -10.05 7.30 -4.18
N PRO A 93 -10.28 6.02 -4.36
CA PRO A 93 -9.98 5.35 -5.61
C PRO A 93 -11.02 5.68 -6.69
N PRO A 94 -10.71 5.48 -7.99
CA PRO A 94 -11.71 5.55 -9.05
C PRO A 94 -12.79 4.47 -8.86
N GLU A 95 -14.04 4.81 -9.15
CA GLU A 95 -15.19 3.93 -8.97
C GLU A 95 -15.45 3.05 -10.19
N SER A 96 -15.27 3.61 -11.39
CA SER A 96 -15.62 2.95 -12.65
C SER A 96 -14.53 3.09 -13.72
N LYS A 97 -14.56 2.19 -14.69
CA LYS A 97 -13.70 2.26 -15.88
C LYS A 97 -14.01 3.49 -16.73
N ALA A 98 -15.27 3.93 -16.79
CA ALA A 98 -15.68 5.10 -17.54
C ALA A 98 -15.03 6.37 -16.97
N GLU A 99 -14.99 6.51 -15.65
CA GLU A 99 -14.32 7.61 -14.94
C GLU A 99 -12.82 7.65 -15.27
N VAL A 100 -12.13 6.52 -15.15
CA VAL A 100 -10.69 6.43 -15.50
C VAL A 100 -10.45 6.77 -16.97
N SER A 101 -11.31 6.28 -17.88
CA SER A 101 -11.20 6.56 -19.31
C SER A 101 -11.40 8.04 -19.62
N ALA A 102 -12.37 8.69 -18.98
CA ALA A 102 -12.64 10.12 -19.18
C ALA A 102 -11.44 10.98 -18.81
N HIS A 103 -10.78 10.69 -17.68
CA HIS A 103 -9.59 11.40 -17.26
C HIS A 103 -8.38 11.14 -18.16
N ILE A 104 -8.16 9.90 -18.61
CA ILE A 104 -7.09 9.60 -19.56
C ILE A 104 -7.31 10.35 -20.88
N VAL A 105 -8.55 10.36 -21.40
CA VAL A 105 -8.89 11.07 -22.65
C VAL A 105 -8.66 12.58 -22.48
N ARG A 106 -9.09 13.17 -21.36
CA ARG A 106 -8.85 14.58 -21.05
C ARG A 106 -7.35 14.90 -21.00
N CYS A 107 -6.58 14.09 -20.29
CA CYS A 107 -5.13 14.28 -20.20
C CYS A 107 -4.43 14.26 -21.57
N VAL A 108 -4.91 13.43 -22.51
CA VAL A 108 -4.38 13.35 -23.88
C VAL A 108 -4.85 14.51 -24.74
N ALA A 109 -6.11 14.92 -24.61
CA ALA A 109 -6.72 15.95 -25.47
C ALA A 109 -6.40 17.36 -25.02
N GLU A 110 -6.43 17.64 -23.72
CA GLU A 110 -6.34 18.97 -23.13
C GLU A 110 -5.00 19.20 -22.41
N GLY A 111 -4.28 18.13 -22.12
CA GLY A 111 -2.96 18.16 -21.50
C GLY A 111 -2.97 17.97 -19.99
N TYR A 112 -1.76 17.96 -19.43
CA TYR A 112 -1.51 17.68 -18.02
C TYR A 112 -2.18 18.65 -17.05
N ASP A 113 -2.07 19.95 -17.34
CA ASP A 113 -2.57 21.00 -16.43
C ASP A 113 -4.09 20.99 -16.34
N ALA A 114 -4.77 20.77 -17.49
CA ALA A 114 -6.22 20.61 -17.54
C ALA A 114 -6.70 19.36 -16.81
N GLU A 115 -5.92 18.28 -16.85
CA GLU A 115 -6.21 17.07 -16.09
C GLU A 115 -6.15 17.35 -14.57
N ILE A 116 -5.13 18.04 -14.07
CA ILE A 116 -5.05 18.41 -12.65
C ILE A 116 -6.20 19.34 -12.25
N ASP A 117 -6.49 20.36 -13.08
CA ASP A 117 -7.59 21.28 -12.83
C ASP A 117 -8.93 20.54 -12.70
N SER A 118 -9.15 19.53 -13.51
CA SER A 118 -10.39 18.77 -13.50
C SER A 118 -10.72 18.07 -12.18
N TYR A 119 -9.69 17.71 -11.39
CA TYR A 119 -9.90 17.17 -10.04
C TYR A 119 -10.20 18.30 -9.05
N VAL A 120 -9.39 19.35 -9.06
CA VAL A 120 -9.46 20.44 -8.08
C VAL A 120 -10.70 21.32 -8.27
N ASP A 121 -11.17 21.46 -9.52
CA ASP A 121 -12.37 22.23 -9.86
C ASP A 121 -13.66 21.38 -9.87
N SER A 122 -13.56 20.09 -9.55
CA SER A 122 -14.73 19.23 -9.50
C SER A 122 -15.68 19.61 -8.35
N ASP A 123 -16.99 19.44 -8.59
CA ASP A 123 -18.01 19.60 -7.56
C ASP A 123 -17.75 18.70 -6.35
N GLU A 124 -17.15 17.54 -6.61
CA GLU A 124 -16.76 16.59 -5.57
C GLU A 124 -15.69 17.14 -4.65
N TYR A 125 -14.63 17.76 -5.22
CA TYR A 125 -13.58 18.41 -4.44
C TYR A 125 -14.17 19.54 -3.60
N GLN A 126 -14.95 20.40 -4.24
CA GLN A 126 -15.52 21.58 -3.59
C GLN A 126 -16.48 21.20 -2.46
N SER A 127 -17.33 20.20 -2.66
CA SER A 127 -18.27 19.74 -1.62
C SER A 127 -17.57 19.00 -0.48
N THR A 128 -16.44 18.39 -0.72
CA THR A 128 -15.72 17.56 0.27
C THR A 128 -14.69 18.36 1.06
N PHE A 129 -13.88 19.16 0.37
CA PHE A 129 -12.73 19.86 0.95
C PHE A 129 -12.93 21.37 0.95
N GLY A 130 -13.70 21.92 0.01
CA GLY A 130 -13.88 23.36 -0.13
C GLY A 130 -12.56 24.07 -0.39
N GLU A 131 -12.40 25.29 0.15
CA GLU A 131 -11.25 26.14 -0.09
C GLU A 131 -10.09 25.94 0.90
N ASN A 132 -10.38 25.47 2.13
CA ASN A 132 -9.44 25.56 3.25
C ASN A 132 -9.06 24.22 3.87
N ILE A 133 -9.60 23.09 3.38
CA ILE A 133 -9.32 21.75 3.93
C ILE A 133 -8.26 21.07 3.07
N VAL A 134 -7.25 20.51 3.73
CA VAL A 134 -6.24 19.66 3.08
C VAL A 134 -6.89 18.34 2.65
N PRO A 135 -6.72 17.89 1.40
CA PRO A 135 -7.20 16.57 0.97
C PRO A 135 -6.70 15.45 1.88
N TYR A 136 -7.56 14.48 2.14
CA TYR A 136 -7.25 13.30 2.97
C TYR A 136 -7.93 12.06 2.43
N ASN A 137 -7.40 10.89 2.76
CA ASN A 137 -8.02 9.62 2.37
C ASN A 137 -9.34 9.41 3.09
N ARG A 138 -10.46 9.39 2.35
CA ARG A 138 -11.83 9.33 2.89
C ARG A 138 -12.55 8.01 2.69
N SER A 139 -11.97 7.08 1.92
CA SER A 139 -12.53 5.72 1.75
C SER A 139 -12.19 4.84 2.96
N LEU A 140 -12.73 5.19 4.12
CA LEU A 140 -12.56 4.41 5.35
C LEU A 140 -13.55 3.24 5.39
N SER A 141 -13.18 2.21 6.18
CA SER A 141 -14.09 1.11 6.49
C SER A 141 -15.15 1.59 7.48
N GLU A 142 -16.42 1.46 7.10
CA GLU A 142 -17.57 1.81 7.92
C GLU A 142 -18.55 0.64 7.98
N ASP A 143 -19.24 0.49 9.13
CA ASP A 143 -20.24 -0.55 9.30
C ASP A 143 -21.40 -0.37 8.31
N GLY A 144 -21.82 -1.45 7.68
CA GLY A 144 -22.93 -1.45 6.70
C GLY A 144 -22.57 -0.92 5.31
N LYS A 145 -21.36 -0.41 5.09
CA LYS A 145 -20.88 0.03 3.76
C LYS A 145 -19.97 -0.98 3.08
N SER A 146 -19.98 -0.95 1.74
CA SER A 146 -19.08 -1.79 0.94
C SER A 146 -17.62 -1.43 1.20
N GLN A 147 -16.79 -2.45 1.41
CA GLN A 147 -15.36 -2.28 1.61
C GLN A 147 -14.55 -2.22 0.30
N VAL A 148 -15.22 -2.20 -0.85
CA VAL A 148 -14.54 -2.18 -2.16
C VAL A 148 -13.64 -0.95 -2.31
N ALA A 149 -14.17 0.24 -1.98
CA ALA A 149 -13.43 1.50 -2.07
C ALA A 149 -12.23 1.50 -1.11
N TYR A 150 -12.39 1.04 0.12
CA TYR A 150 -11.31 0.90 1.10
C TYR A 150 -10.20 -0.03 0.60
N ASN A 151 -10.56 -1.22 0.11
CA ASN A 151 -9.60 -2.18 -0.40
C ASN A 151 -8.86 -1.66 -1.64
N ARG A 152 -9.56 -0.93 -2.53
CA ARG A 152 -8.95 -0.28 -3.68
C ARG A 152 -7.96 0.81 -3.24
N LEU A 153 -8.33 1.64 -2.26
CA LEU A 153 -7.47 2.68 -1.72
C LEU A 153 -6.18 2.09 -1.13
N ILE A 154 -6.28 1.02 -0.32
CA ILE A 154 -5.09 0.32 0.21
C ILE A 154 -4.23 -0.28 -0.90
N ALA A 155 -4.84 -0.78 -1.99
CA ALA A 155 -4.09 -1.32 -3.12
C ALA A 155 -3.28 -0.23 -3.85
N ILE A 156 -3.79 1.00 -3.90
CA ILE A 156 -3.10 2.15 -4.49
C ILE A 156 -2.02 2.67 -3.55
N ASP A 157 -2.34 2.78 -2.26
CA ASP A 157 -1.44 3.34 -1.24
C ASP A 157 -0.34 2.34 -0.90
N ARG A 158 0.85 2.60 -1.40
CA ARG A 158 2.07 1.83 -1.15
C ARG A 158 3.00 2.53 -0.17
N GLY A 159 2.46 3.42 0.65
CA GLY A 159 3.22 4.23 1.60
C GLY A 159 4.18 5.20 0.91
N PRO A 160 5.32 5.55 1.54
CA PRO A 160 6.23 6.57 1.01
C PRO A 160 6.88 6.18 -0.32
N ALA A 161 6.92 4.90 -0.68
CA ALA A 161 7.50 4.39 -1.92
C ALA A 161 6.46 4.18 -3.03
N GLN A 162 5.50 5.07 -3.18
CA GLN A 162 4.41 4.96 -4.17
C GLN A 162 4.89 4.85 -5.62
N VAL A 163 6.10 5.30 -5.90
CA VAL A 163 6.73 5.23 -7.23
C VAL A 163 8.02 4.45 -7.15
N SER A 164 7.93 3.15 -7.06
CA SER A 164 9.04 2.22 -7.31
C SER A 164 8.85 1.53 -8.65
N SER A 165 9.86 0.81 -9.12
CA SER A 165 9.77 0.02 -10.36
C SER A 165 8.61 -0.97 -10.35
N SER A 166 8.25 -1.50 -9.17
CA SER A 166 7.15 -2.45 -8.98
C SER A 166 5.75 -1.82 -8.96
N VAL A 167 5.64 -0.50 -8.78
CA VAL A 167 4.35 0.20 -8.65
C VAL A 167 4.09 1.25 -9.72
N LYS A 168 4.83 1.23 -10.82
CA LYS A 168 4.60 2.10 -11.98
C LYS A 168 3.39 1.68 -12.82
N SER A 169 3.01 0.43 -12.78
CA SER A 169 1.82 -0.11 -13.44
C SER A 169 0.57 0.07 -12.58
N SER A 170 -0.59 0.14 -13.25
CA SER A 170 -1.88 0.25 -12.58
C SER A 170 -2.15 -0.92 -11.62
N GLN A 171 -2.83 -0.64 -10.53
CA GLN A 171 -3.19 -1.61 -9.50
C GLN A 171 -4.68 -1.98 -9.52
N LEU A 172 -5.52 -1.15 -10.11
CA LEU A 172 -6.97 -1.27 -10.01
C LEU A 172 -7.68 -1.68 -11.30
N VAL A 173 -6.98 -1.80 -12.43
CA VAL A 173 -7.62 -2.07 -13.74
C VAL A 173 -8.61 -3.23 -13.67
N TYR A 174 -8.23 -4.34 -13.05
CA TYR A 174 -9.11 -5.49 -12.92
C TYR A 174 -10.29 -5.21 -11.98
N SER A 175 -10.03 -4.67 -10.79
CA SER A 175 -11.06 -4.44 -9.77
C SER A 175 -12.08 -3.38 -10.20
N VAL A 176 -11.64 -2.38 -10.95
CA VAL A 176 -12.51 -1.32 -11.50
C VAL A 176 -13.32 -1.86 -12.68
N ALA A 177 -12.71 -2.65 -13.57
CA ALA A 177 -13.40 -3.23 -14.73
C ALA A 177 -14.48 -4.25 -14.35
N THR A 178 -14.25 -5.03 -13.30
CA THR A 178 -15.16 -6.09 -12.84
C THR A 178 -16.04 -5.68 -11.66
N ASN A 179 -15.90 -4.43 -11.19
CA ASN A 179 -16.52 -3.93 -9.96
C ASN A 179 -16.32 -4.87 -8.75
N SER A 180 -15.14 -5.47 -8.66
CA SER A 180 -14.76 -6.37 -7.57
C SER A 180 -13.79 -5.72 -6.59
N THR A 181 -13.55 -6.37 -5.46
CA THR A 181 -12.46 -6.00 -4.56
C THR A 181 -11.11 -6.23 -5.25
N SER A 182 -10.12 -5.39 -4.96
CA SER A 182 -8.74 -5.70 -5.35
C SER A 182 -8.39 -7.08 -4.84
N LYS A 183 -7.81 -7.93 -5.69
CA LYS A 183 -7.22 -9.18 -5.21
C LYS A 183 -6.18 -8.78 -4.17
N THR A 184 -6.49 -8.95 -2.92
CA THR A 184 -5.47 -9.06 -1.89
C THR A 184 -4.65 -10.28 -2.33
N THR A 185 -3.56 -10.04 -3.01
CA THR A 185 -2.51 -11.04 -3.07
C THR A 185 -2.14 -11.16 -1.60
N ALA A 186 -2.72 -12.15 -0.95
CA ALA A 186 -2.17 -12.60 0.30
C ALA A 186 -0.68 -12.68 -0.03
N SER A 187 0.08 -11.75 0.51
CA SER A 187 1.50 -11.87 0.52
C SER A 187 1.68 -13.33 0.89
N LYS A 188 2.31 -14.13 0.04
CA LYS A 188 3.00 -15.31 0.52
C LYS A 188 4.10 -14.75 1.41
N VAL A 189 3.70 -14.11 2.50
CA VAL A 189 4.50 -14.12 3.68
C VAL A 189 4.57 -15.61 3.96
N SER A 190 5.62 -16.19 3.47
CA SER A 190 6.29 -17.24 4.18
C SER A 190 6.63 -16.59 5.54
N LEU A 191 5.59 -16.40 6.33
CA LEU A 191 5.73 -16.45 7.74
C LEU A 191 6.38 -17.82 7.92
N GLY A 192 7.67 -17.82 8.23
CA GLY A 192 8.32 -18.89 8.92
C GLY A 192 7.57 -19.13 10.24
N GLY A 193 6.28 -19.19 10.17
CA GLY A 193 5.28 -19.45 11.16
C GLY A 193 4.85 -20.88 11.00
N SER A 194 5.38 -21.65 11.84
CA SER A 194 5.02 -22.92 12.41
C SER A 194 3.66 -23.59 12.03
N GLY A 195 2.76 -22.96 11.27
CA GLY A 195 1.43 -23.51 10.98
C GLY A 195 1.40 -24.55 9.86
N GLU A 196 2.07 -24.32 8.73
CA GLU A 196 2.08 -25.29 7.62
C GLU A 196 3.22 -26.30 7.74
N ALA A 197 4.38 -25.89 8.25
CA ALA A 197 5.46 -26.81 8.53
C ALA A 197 5.05 -27.90 9.55
N ASN A 198 4.15 -27.55 10.48
CA ASN A 198 3.62 -28.46 11.48
C ASN A 198 2.65 -29.51 10.90
N LYS A 199 2.06 -29.26 9.73
CA LYS A 199 1.15 -30.21 9.04
C LYS A 199 1.90 -31.15 8.10
N LYS A 200 3.13 -30.85 7.73
CA LYS A 200 3.94 -31.68 6.86
C LYS A 200 4.36 -32.96 7.57
N MET A 201 4.41 -34.05 6.81
CA MET A 201 4.86 -35.34 7.29
C MET A 201 6.32 -35.54 6.90
N PHE A 202 7.11 -36.07 7.81
CA PHE A 202 8.53 -36.38 7.60
C PHE A 202 8.83 -37.85 7.87
N LYS A 203 9.59 -38.44 6.99
CA LYS A 203 10.14 -39.81 7.16
C LYS A 203 11.57 -39.67 7.70
N ILE A 204 11.79 -40.21 8.88
CA ILE A 204 13.09 -40.28 9.56
C ILE A 204 13.59 -41.73 9.50
N VAL A 205 14.71 -41.94 8.82
CA VAL A 205 15.36 -43.24 8.74
C VAL A 205 16.47 -43.29 9.80
N VAL A 206 16.40 -44.30 10.66
CA VAL A 206 17.30 -44.44 11.82
C VAL A 206 17.95 -45.84 11.79
N THR A 207 19.25 -45.85 12.06
CA THR A 207 19.99 -47.12 12.23
C THR A 207 20.56 -47.23 13.64
N GLY A 208 20.70 -48.44 14.12
CA GLY A 208 21.38 -48.77 15.38
C GLY A 208 20.63 -48.40 16.66
N ALA A 209 19.29 -48.15 16.60
CA ALA A 209 18.50 -47.94 17.80
C ALA A 209 18.50 -49.20 18.68
N LYS A 210 18.86 -49.04 19.94
CA LYS A 210 18.81 -50.11 20.93
C LYS A 210 17.39 -50.26 21.44
N PHE A 211 16.68 -51.29 20.91
CA PHE A 211 15.50 -51.81 21.56
C PHE A 211 15.90 -52.97 22.44
N THR A 212 15.16 -53.24 23.50
CA THR A 212 15.33 -54.37 24.41
C THR A 212 15.22 -55.67 23.62
N GLY A 213 16.32 -56.15 23.05
CA GLY A 213 16.40 -57.38 22.27
C GLY A 213 17.85 -57.66 21.78
N PRO A 214 18.15 -58.88 21.28
CA PRO A 214 19.50 -59.23 20.84
C PRO A 214 19.94 -58.33 19.70
N ARG A 215 21.20 -57.89 19.75
CA ARG A 215 21.83 -56.91 18.88
C ARG A 215 21.70 -57.30 17.40
N ARG A 216 20.75 -56.75 16.70
CA ARG A 216 20.76 -56.65 15.23
C ARG A 216 20.79 -55.19 14.83
N VAL A 217 21.64 -54.84 13.88
CA VAL A 217 21.61 -53.52 13.24
C VAL A 217 20.34 -53.49 12.40
N SER A 218 19.31 -52.84 12.91
CA SER A 218 18.06 -52.69 12.20
C SER A 218 17.91 -51.24 11.74
N THR A 219 17.47 -51.06 10.54
CA THR A 219 17.02 -49.76 10.03
C THR A 219 15.54 -49.64 10.34
N THR A 220 15.18 -48.58 11.03
CA THR A 220 13.78 -48.31 11.41
C THR A 220 13.34 -46.98 10.78
N GLU A 221 12.15 -46.95 10.24
CA GLU A 221 11.57 -45.76 9.65
C GLU A 221 10.48 -45.19 10.57
N TYR A 222 10.54 -43.89 10.84
CA TYR A 222 9.51 -43.17 11.58
C TYR A 222 8.85 -42.15 10.68
N ILE A 223 7.53 -42.16 10.60
CA ILE A 223 6.74 -41.15 9.93
C ILE A 223 6.17 -40.21 11.01
N VAL A 224 6.54 -38.95 10.99
CA VAL A 224 6.22 -37.99 12.06
C VAL A 224 5.76 -36.69 11.46
N ARG A 225 4.80 -36.04 12.10
CA ARG A 225 4.41 -34.68 11.75
C ARG A 225 5.49 -33.71 12.20
N GLY A 226 5.61 -32.58 11.49
CA GLY A 226 6.62 -31.55 11.77
C GLY A 226 6.59 -31.02 13.21
N ASP A 227 5.39 -30.93 13.81
CA ASP A 227 5.19 -30.52 15.22
C ASP A 227 5.78 -31.49 16.22
N ARG A 228 5.89 -32.77 15.86
CA ARG A 228 6.42 -33.83 16.70
C ARG A 228 7.83 -34.29 16.35
N MET A 229 8.49 -33.60 15.43
CA MET A 229 9.82 -33.99 14.97
C MET A 229 10.87 -33.88 16.08
N THR A 230 10.87 -32.79 16.83
CA THR A 230 11.83 -32.57 17.93
C THR A 230 11.73 -33.61 19.04
N PRO A 231 10.54 -33.92 19.59
CA PRO A 231 10.40 -34.98 20.56
C PRO A 231 10.86 -36.36 20.04
N GLN A 232 10.59 -36.67 18.77
CA GLN A 232 10.99 -37.90 18.16
C GLN A 232 12.50 -38.02 17.97
N ILE A 233 13.16 -36.95 17.53
CA ILE A 233 14.62 -36.88 17.44
C ILE A 233 15.26 -37.08 18.82
N GLN A 234 14.73 -36.45 19.84
CA GLN A 234 15.21 -36.63 21.22
C GLN A 234 15.06 -38.09 21.68
N ARG A 235 13.94 -38.73 21.33
CA ARG A 235 13.70 -40.15 21.64
C ARG A 235 14.71 -41.06 20.93
N ILE A 236 14.96 -40.80 19.64
CA ILE A 236 15.95 -41.55 18.84
C ILE A 236 17.35 -41.42 19.45
N ASN A 237 17.76 -40.21 19.85
CA ASN A 237 19.05 -40.00 20.47
C ASN A 237 19.18 -40.69 21.82
N ARG A 238 18.09 -40.73 22.64
CA ARG A 238 18.07 -41.47 23.93
C ARG A 238 18.22 -42.98 23.75
N THR A 239 17.76 -43.51 22.63
CA THR A 239 17.87 -44.95 22.29
C THR A 239 19.15 -45.27 21.54
N SER A 240 20.13 -44.33 21.50
CA SER A 240 21.40 -44.48 20.75
C SER A 240 21.22 -44.75 19.25
N GLY A 241 20.07 -44.35 18.68
CA GLY A 241 19.80 -44.45 17.26
C GLY A 241 20.56 -43.36 16.51
N LYS A 242 21.09 -43.73 15.33
CA LYS A 242 21.76 -42.77 14.42
C LYS A 242 20.81 -42.43 13.28
N ILE A 243 20.48 -41.18 13.13
CA ILE A 243 19.63 -40.69 12.04
C ILE A 243 20.46 -40.72 10.75
N VAL A 244 19.93 -41.37 9.72
CA VAL A 244 20.56 -41.52 8.41
C VAL A 244 20.03 -40.44 7.44
N SER A 245 18.70 -40.26 7.41
CA SER A 245 18.07 -39.27 6.55
C SER A 245 16.73 -38.80 7.14
N ILE A 246 16.37 -37.57 6.80
CA ILE A 246 15.06 -36.96 7.06
C ILE A 246 14.52 -36.49 5.73
N THR A 247 13.42 -37.00 5.25
CA THR A 247 12.78 -36.65 3.99
C THR A 247 11.34 -36.21 4.21
N GLU A 248 10.92 -35.16 3.54
CA GLU A 248 9.53 -34.71 3.54
C GLU A 248 8.70 -35.66 2.68
N ILE A 249 7.54 -36.11 3.21
CA ILE A 249 6.56 -36.90 2.48
C ILE A 249 5.52 -35.89 1.97
N VAL A 250 5.36 -35.79 0.67
CA VAL A 250 4.34 -34.97 0.00
C VAL A 250 3.00 -35.69 0.01
#